data_7982ac0176e8a4a725e315f3241db4bb
#
_entry.id   7982ac0176e8a4a725e315f3241db4bb
#
_cell.length_a   1.000
_cell.length_b   1.000
_cell.length_c   1.000
_cell.angle_alpha   90.00
_cell.angle_beta   90.00
_cell.angle_gamma   90.00
#
_symmetry.space_group_name_H-M   'P 1'
#
loop_
_entity.id
_entity.type
_entity.pdbx_description
1 polymer ?
#
loop_
_entity_poly.entity_id
_entity_poly.type
_entity_poly.pdbx_seq_one_letter_code
_entity_poly.pdbx_strand_id
1 'polypeptide(L)'
;MITGSGNKYMSTVRIDERNANADVWWCEGKQEWHWCLVWEDGSAYGTHMHNGIAPTKLEARADIVRTIIWIEDTWPRLEYFDGP
;
A
#
# COMPACT_ATOMS: atom_id res chain seq x y z
N MET A 1 -9.90 24.81 1.96
CA MET A 1 -9.81 24.28 1.65
C MET A 1 -9.49 23.55 1.19
N ILE A 2 -9.26 23.36 1.31
CA ILE A 2 -8.93 22.79 0.84
C ILE A 2 -8.86 22.20 0.33
N THR A 3 -8.82 22.16 0.35
CA THR A 3 -8.52 21.86 -0.37
C THR A 3 -8.37 20.96 -1.27
N GLY A 4 -8.02 21.30 -2.27
CA GLY A 4 -7.89 20.51 -3.43
C GLY A 4 -7.35 19.19 -3.13
N SER A 5 -6.53 19.22 -2.28
CA SER A 5 -5.95 17.99 -1.84
C SER A 5 -6.96 17.09 -1.19
N GLY A 6 -8.19 17.51 -1.13
CA GLY A 6 -9.22 16.65 -0.63
C GLY A 6 -9.30 15.32 -1.33
N ASN A 7 -8.54 15.15 -2.39
CA ASN A 7 -8.52 13.89 -3.09
C ASN A 7 -7.70 12.82 -2.41
N LYS A 8 -6.89 13.17 -1.45
CA LYS A 8 -6.11 12.17 -0.77
C LYS A 8 -7.00 11.37 0.16
N TYR A 9 -6.82 10.08 0.15
CA TYR A 9 -7.65 9.17 0.90
C TYR A 9 -6.75 8.14 1.57
N MET A 10 -6.88 8.02 2.89
CA MET A 10 -6.05 7.10 3.67
C MET A 10 -6.93 6.10 4.38
N SER A 11 -6.53 4.84 4.36
CA SER A 11 -7.24 3.78 5.04
C SER A 11 -6.25 2.93 5.82
N THR A 12 -6.76 2.34 6.89
CA THR A 12 -6.03 1.30 7.58
C THR A 12 -6.43 -0.03 6.95
N VAL A 13 -5.45 -0.82 6.56
CA VAL A 13 -5.68 -2.14 6.00
C VAL A 13 -4.89 -3.15 6.83
N ARG A 14 -5.08 -4.42 6.54
CA ARG A 14 -4.41 -5.46 7.31
C ARG A 14 -3.59 -6.33 6.37
N ILE A 15 -2.38 -6.64 6.81
CA ILE A 15 -1.50 -7.55 6.11
C ILE A 15 -1.07 -8.58 7.13
N ASP A 16 -1.53 -9.82 6.96
CA ASP A 16 -1.18 -10.91 7.86
C ASP A 16 -1.47 -10.50 9.31
N GLU A 17 -2.66 -9.92 9.54
CA GLU A 17 -3.16 -9.50 10.84
C GLU A 17 -2.40 -8.31 11.43
N ARG A 18 -1.53 -7.68 10.68
CA ARG A 18 -0.84 -6.46 11.10
C ARG A 18 -1.47 -5.27 10.41
N ASN A 19 -1.47 -4.15 11.11
CA ASN A 19 -2.01 -2.93 10.54
C ASN A 19 -1.04 -2.33 9.54
N ALA A 20 -1.59 -1.80 8.48
CA ALA A 20 -0.82 -1.11 7.45
C ALA A 20 -1.63 0.12 7.04
N ASN A 21 -1.01 1.01 6.29
CA ASN A 21 -1.67 2.23 5.84
C ASN A 21 -1.63 2.30 4.32
N ALA A 22 -2.76 2.64 3.74
CA ALA A 22 -2.87 2.76 2.29
C ALA A 22 -3.43 4.14 1.96
N ASP A 23 -2.77 4.82 1.04
CA ASP A 23 -3.19 6.12 0.54
C ASP A 23 -3.50 6.00 -0.93
N VAL A 24 -4.55 6.69 -1.36
CA VAL A 24 -4.91 6.79 -2.77
C VAL A 24 -5.24 8.26 -3.03
N TRP A 25 -4.66 8.85 -4.07
CA TRP A 25 -4.95 10.25 -4.36
C TRP A 25 -4.83 10.50 -5.85
N TRP A 26 -5.52 11.56 -6.28
CA TRP A 26 -5.52 11.99 -7.66
C TRP A 26 -4.37 12.96 -7.87
N CYS A 27 -3.62 12.75 -8.93
CA CYS A 27 -2.54 13.65 -9.29
C CYS A 27 -2.99 14.52 -10.44
N GLU A 28 -3.30 15.78 -10.13
CA GLU A 28 -3.84 16.71 -11.12
C GLU A 28 -2.86 16.94 -12.26
N GLY A 29 -1.59 17.09 -11.92
CA GLY A 29 -0.60 17.41 -12.94
C GLY A 29 -0.38 16.30 -13.95
N LYS A 30 -0.56 15.06 -13.55
CA LYS A 30 -0.33 13.92 -14.43
C LYS A 30 -1.61 13.23 -14.85
N GLN A 31 -2.74 13.66 -14.33
CA GLN A 31 -4.04 13.11 -14.70
C GLN A 31 -4.08 11.62 -14.47
N GLU A 32 -3.65 11.19 -13.27
CA GLU A 32 -3.62 9.78 -12.94
C GLU A 32 -3.78 9.63 -11.43
N TRP A 33 -4.16 8.43 -11.02
CA TRP A 33 -4.29 8.10 -9.61
C TRP A 33 -3.00 7.50 -9.11
N HIS A 34 -2.60 7.92 -7.91
CA HIS A 34 -1.43 7.39 -7.25
C HIS A 34 -1.86 6.62 -6.01
N TRP A 35 -1.09 5.63 -5.64
CA TRP A 35 -1.35 4.90 -4.42
C TRP A 35 -0.04 4.58 -3.72
N CYS A 36 -0.15 4.35 -2.43
CA CYS A 36 1.01 4.02 -1.61
C CYS A 36 0.53 3.09 -0.50
N LEU A 37 1.32 2.08 -0.21
CA LEU A 37 1.03 1.14 0.85
C LEU A 37 2.27 1.05 1.73
N VAL A 38 2.08 1.27 3.05
CA VAL A 38 3.19 1.21 4.01
C VAL A 38 2.82 0.19 5.07
N TRP A 39 3.73 -0.73 5.35
CA TRP A 39 3.49 -1.76 6.34
C TRP A 39 4.79 -2.11 7.04
N GLU A 40 4.67 -2.77 8.20
CA GLU A 40 5.80 -3.17 8.98
C GLU A 40 5.80 -4.67 9.16
N ASP A 41 6.97 -5.28 9.04
CA ASP A 41 7.08 -6.72 9.13
C ASP A 41 7.37 -7.21 10.54
N GLY A 42 7.47 -6.29 11.48
CA GLY A 42 7.70 -6.67 12.87
C GLY A 42 9.15 -6.65 13.32
N SER A 43 10.07 -6.42 12.40
CA SER A 43 11.48 -6.33 12.77
C SER A 43 11.85 -4.88 13.05
N ALA A 44 13.04 -4.66 13.56
CA ALA A 44 13.49 -3.32 13.93
C ALA A 44 13.62 -2.40 12.73
N TYR A 45 13.88 -2.96 11.56
CA TYR A 45 14.05 -2.17 10.34
C TYR A 45 13.07 -2.58 9.27
N GLY A 46 11.92 -3.05 9.67
CA GLY A 46 11.01 -3.71 8.77
C GLY A 46 9.89 -2.86 8.22
N THR A 47 10.13 -1.58 7.97
CA THR A 47 9.13 -0.75 7.32
C THR A 47 9.29 -0.87 5.81
N HIS A 48 8.20 -1.18 5.15
CA HIS A 48 8.18 -1.39 3.70
C HIS A 48 7.18 -0.47 3.06
N MET A 49 7.51 0.00 1.86
CA MET A 49 6.63 0.90 1.13
C MET A 49 6.51 0.41 -0.31
N HIS A 50 5.27 0.37 -0.79
CA HIS A 50 4.98 0.04 -2.18
C HIS A 50 4.13 1.16 -2.73
N ASN A 51 4.34 1.50 -3.99
CA ASN A 51 3.55 2.56 -4.59
C ASN A 51 3.36 2.28 -6.08
N GLY A 52 2.44 3.02 -6.67
CA GLY A 52 2.18 2.85 -8.08
C GLY A 52 1.20 3.89 -8.58
N ILE A 53 0.85 3.76 -9.85
CA ILE A 53 -0.12 4.63 -10.48
C ILE A 53 -1.16 3.79 -11.21
N ALA A 54 -2.34 4.38 -11.40
CA ALA A 54 -3.44 3.70 -12.07
C ALA A 54 -4.32 4.73 -12.73
N PRO A 55 -5.04 4.36 -13.78
CA PRO A 55 -5.90 5.33 -14.48
C PRO A 55 -7.17 5.68 -13.73
N THR A 56 -7.61 4.83 -12.81
CA THR A 56 -8.82 5.10 -12.05
C THR A 56 -8.58 4.80 -10.58
N LYS A 57 -9.41 5.40 -9.73
CA LYS A 57 -9.35 5.15 -8.31
C LYS A 57 -9.60 3.68 -8.01
N LEU A 58 -10.53 3.08 -8.71
CA LEU A 58 -10.87 1.68 -8.50
C LEU A 58 -9.67 0.78 -8.80
N GLU A 59 -8.95 1.08 -9.88
CA GLU A 59 -7.80 0.28 -10.23
C GLU A 59 -6.65 0.51 -9.25
N ALA A 60 -6.51 1.73 -8.75
CA ALA A 60 -5.50 1.99 -7.73
C ALA A 60 -5.79 1.14 -6.49
N ARG A 61 -7.03 1.07 -6.07
CA ARG A 61 -7.40 0.25 -4.93
C ARG A 61 -7.19 -1.24 -5.20
N ALA A 62 -7.47 -1.66 -6.43
CA ALA A 62 -7.24 -3.05 -6.81
C ALA A 62 -5.75 -3.39 -6.78
N ASP A 63 -4.91 -2.45 -7.18
CA ASP A 63 -3.47 -2.65 -7.13
C ASP A 63 -2.99 -2.82 -5.69
N ILE A 64 -3.55 -2.04 -4.78
CA ILE A 64 -3.21 -2.17 -3.36
C ILE A 64 -3.59 -3.56 -2.86
N VAL A 65 -4.77 -4.03 -3.22
CA VAL A 65 -5.23 -5.35 -2.79
C VAL A 65 -4.31 -6.45 -3.34
N ARG A 66 -3.96 -6.34 -4.62
CA ARG A 66 -3.05 -7.33 -5.22
C ARG A 66 -1.69 -7.31 -4.54
N THR A 67 -1.22 -6.13 -4.16
CA THR A 67 0.06 -6.01 -3.47
C THR A 67 -0.02 -6.67 -2.10
N ILE A 68 -1.11 -6.46 -1.39
CA ILE A 68 -1.30 -7.09 -0.08
C ILE A 68 -1.30 -8.61 -0.21
N ILE A 69 -2.00 -9.13 -1.20
CA ILE A 69 -2.06 -10.57 -1.43
C ILE A 69 -0.65 -11.10 -1.72
N TRP A 70 0.09 -10.39 -2.55
CA TRP A 70 1.45 -10.80 -2.87
C TRP A 70 2.34 -10.80 -1.64
N ILE A 71 2.19 -9.78 -0.79
CA ILE A 71 2.97 -9.71 0.45
C ILE A 71 2.65 -10.89 1.34
N GLU A 72 1.36 -11.15 1.54
CA GLU A 72 0.93 -12.23 2.42
C GLU A 72 1.36 -13.59 1.92
N ASP A 73 1.45 -13.74 0.61
CA ASP A 73 1.85 -15.02 0.03
C ASP A 73 3.35 -15.21 0.04
N THR A 74 4.09 -14.13 -0.16
CA THR A 74 5.53 -14.21 -0.38
C THR A 74 6.33 -13.99 0.89
N TRP A 75 5.94 -12.97 1.67
CA TRP A 75 6.75 -12.54 2.79
C TRP A 75 6.86 -13.58 3.90
N PRO A 76 5.78 -14.23 4.29
CA PRO A 76 5.92 -15.27 5.32
C PRO A 76 6.88 -16.37 4.93
N ARG A 77 6.93 -16.69 3.64
CA ARG A 77 7.87 -17.70 3.18
C ARG A 77 9.30 -17.23 3.29
N LEU A 78 9.54 -15.97 2.95
CA LEU A 78 10.87 -15.41 3.05
C LEU A 78 11.32 -15.38 4.51
N GLU A 79 10.42 -14.97 5.38
CA GLU A 79 10.71 -14.93 6.79
C GLU A 79 11.04 -16.32 7.32
N TYR A 80 10.31 -17.29 6.84
CA TYR A 80 10.52 -18.66 7.24
C TYR A 80 11.88 -19.16 6.78
N PHE A 81 12.27 -18.76 5.58
CA PHE A 81 13.57 -19.14 5.06
C PHE A 81 14.70 -18.50 5.82
N ASP A 82 14.49 -17.27 6.26
CA ASP A 82 15.51 -16.56 7.01
C ASP A 82 15.66 -17.13 8.40
N GLY A 83 14.76 -17.96 8.83
CA GLY A 83 14.93 -18.62 10.09
C GLY A 83 16.21 -19.40 10.07
N PRO A 84 16.72 -19.71 11.17
CA PRO A 84 18.03 -20.37 11.29
C PRO A 84 18.10 -21.70 10.59
#